data_379281af9738503a007545242e30edb0
#
_entry.id   379281af9738503a007545242e30edb0
#
_cell.length_a   1.000
_cell.length_b   1.000
_cell.length_c   1.000
_cell.angle_alpha   90.00
_cell.angle_beta   90.00
_cell.angle_gamma   90.00
#
_symmetry.space_group_name_H-M   'P 1'
#
loop_
_entity.id
_entity.type
_entity.pdbx_description
1 polymer ?
#
loop_
_entity_poly.entity_id
_entity_poly.type
_entity_poly.pdbx_seq_one_letter_code
_entity_poly.pdbx_strand_id
1 'polypeptide(L)'
;MTINTHGASCAQTPTGLNHLVLNVSNLEIAHAFWTECLGFKQIGTFRRSGADGRERTLMRFYSGERNGKLTHHDLAIIEVPGMKRDASARGAFNHVAITYPSRAAWEAQIEFLANRGVALRRRVERGATHSIHLEYPDGNEIELVFELLREGWEDDIEAALHHAVERPI
;
A
#
# COMPACT_ATOMS: atom_id res chain seq x y z
N MET A 1 -18.42 -12.11 24.64
CA MET A 1 -18.82 -10.84 24.00
C MET A 1 -20.09 -11.12 23.22
N THR A 2 -21.24 -10.66 23.70
CA THR A 2 -22.55 -10.98 23.07
C THR A 2 -22.82 -9.90 22.02
N ILE A 3 -22.84 -10.31 20.76
CA ILE A 3 -23.22 -9.41 19.65
C ILE A 3 -24.73 -9.26 19.71
N ASN A 4 -25.22 -8.04 19.95
CA ASN A 4 -26.65 -7.74 19.95
C ASN A 4 -27.12 -7.57 18.51
N THR A 5 -27.88 -8.54 17.98
CA THR A 5 -28.31 -8.62 16.56
C THR A 5 -29.70 -8.01 16.33
N HIS A 6 -30.11 -6.98 17.07
CA HIS A 6 -31.39 -6.32 16.79
C HIS A 6 -31.26 -5.31 15.64
N GLY A 7 -31.74 -5.68 14.46
CA GLY A 7 -32.09 -4.71 13.42
C GLY A 7 -31.71 -5.02 11.97
N ALA A 8 -30.69 -5.84 11.67
CA ALA A 8 -30.33 -6.16 10.27
C ALA A 8 -30.43 -7.66 10.00
N SER A 9 -31.15 -8.02 8.96
CA SER A 9 -31.30 -9.44 8.51
C SER A 9 -30.08 -9.98 7.75
N CYS A 10 -29.12 -9.10 7.39
CA CYS A 10 -27.88 -9.45 6.68
C CYS A 10 -26.76 -8.45 7.00
N ALA A 11 -25.50 -8.85 6.69
CA ALA A 11 -24.38 -7.94 6.75
C ALA A 11 -24.54 -6.75 5.80
N GLN A 12 -24.11 -5.56 6.23
CA GLN A 12 -24.12 -4.38 5.37
C GLN A 12 -22.86 -4.38 4.48
N THR A 13 -23.02 -3.97 3.23
CA THR A 13 -21.91 -3.83 2.28
C THR A 13 -21.08 -2.60 2.62
N PRO A 14 -19.75 -2.74 2.87
CA PRO A 14 -18.89 -1.59 3.09
C PRO A 14 -18.65 -0.82 1.78
N THR A 15 -18.22 0.43 1.90
CA THR A 15 -17.85 1.26 0.74
C THR A 15 -16.45 0.95 0.21
N GLY A 16 -15.63 0.24 0.99
CA GLY A 16 -14.26 -0.15 0.64
C GLY A 16 -13.31 -0.12 1.84
N LEU A 17 -12.03 -0.26 1.57
CA LEU A 17 -10.98 -0.09 2.59
C LEU A 17 -10.83 1.39 2.94
N ASN A 18 -10.68 1.67 4.22
CA ASN A 18 -10.41 3.03 4.70
C ASN A 18 -8.90 3.30 4.76
N HIS A 19 -8.16 2.45 5.45
CA HIS A 19 -6.70 2.54 5.58
C HIS A 19 -6.09 1.18 5.93
N LEU A 20 -4.76 1.11 5.83
CA LEU A 20 -3.95 -0.03 6.21
C LEU A 20 -2.95 0.39 7.30
N VAL A 21 -2.66 -0.52 8.23
CA VAL A 21 -1.59 -0.33 9.22
C VAL A 21 -0.56 -1.44 9.06
N LEU A 22 0.70 -1.06 8.85
CA LEU A 22 1.82 -1.98 8.71
C LEU A 22 2.71 -1.95 9.94
N ASN A 23 3.08 -3.14 10.41
CA ASN A 23 4.19 -3.31 11.33
C ASN A 23 5.51 -3.22 10.54
N VAL A 24 6.48 -2.48 11.07
CA VAL A 24 7.79 -2.27 10.44
C VAL A 24 8.91 -2.57 11.42
N SER A 25 10.04 -3.03 10.90
CA SER A 25 11.23 -3.31 11.72
C SER A 25 11.98 -2.04 12.13
N ASN A 26 11.89 -0.99 11.31
CA ASN A 26 12.52 0.30 11.53
C ASN A 26 11.66 1.43 10.95
N LEU A 27 11.24 2.34 11.83
CA LEU A 27 10.32 3.42 11.48
C LEU A 27 10.93 4.44 10.50
N GLU A 28 12.23 4.73 10.61
CA GLU A 28 12.91 5.70 9.73
C GLU A 28 13.15 5.14 8.33
N ILE A 29 13.55 3.87 8.21
CA ILE A 29 13.71 3.19 6.92
C ILE A 29 12.36 3.11 6.21
N ALA A 30 11.32 2.71 6.92
CA ALA A 30 9.96 2.65 6.39
C ALA A 30 9.46 4.03 5.98
N HIS A 31 9.71 5.06 6.79
CA HIS A 31 9.35 6.45 6.47
C HIS A 31 9.99 6.92 5.17
N ALA A 32 11.31 6.77 5.03
CA ALA A 32 12.03 7.15 3.82
C ALA A 32 11.48 6.43 2.58
N PHE A 33 11.19 5.13 2.69
CA PHE A 33 10.60 4.39 1.59
C PHE A 33 9.23 4.94 1.16
N TRP A 34 8.31 5.15 2.12
CA TRP A 34 6.97 5.64 1.80
C TRP A 34 6.97 7.08 1.28
N THR A 35 7.86 7.95 1.78
CA THR A 35 7.89 9.37 1.37
C THR A 35 8.80 9.63 0.18
N GLU A 36 10.03 9.10 0.17
CA GLU A 36 11.04 9.42 -0.84
C GLU A 36 10.98 8.50 -2.07
N CYS A 37 10.59 7.23 -1.89
CA CYS A 37 10.46 6.30 -3.02
C CYS A 37 9.04 6.29 -3.60
N LEU A 38 8.00 6.25 -2.76
CA LEU A 38 6.60 6.12 -3.20
C LEU A 38 5.82 7.43 -3.25
N GLY A 39 6.37 8.53 -2.73
CA GLY A 39 5.79 9.88 -2.84
C GLY A 39 4.62 10.18 -1.90
N PHE A 40 4.33 9.31 -0.94
CA PHE A 40 3.31 9.57 0.07
C PHE A 40 3.67 10.76 0.94
N LYS A 41 2.67 11.50 1.39
CA LYS A 41 2.84 12.64 2.30
C LYS A 41 2.60 12.18 3.73
N GLN A 42 3.57 12.42 4.62
CA GLN A 42 3.31 12.26 6.06
C GLN A 42 2.35 13.34 6.52
N ILE A 43 1.25 12.93 7.16
CA ILE A 43 0.18 13.84 7.61
C ILE A 43 0.05 13.89 9.13
N GLY A 44 0.71 12.98 9.84
CA GLY A 44 0.65 12.98 11.29
C GLY A 44 1.59 11.97 11.93
N THR A 45 1.71 12.09 13.25
CA THR A 45 2.45 11.16 14.12
C THR A 45 1.65 10.88 15.38
N PHE A 46 1.74 9.66 15.87
CA PHE A 46 1.32 9.33 17.22
C PHE A 46 2.56 9.13 18.10
N ARG A 47 2.60 9.87 19.21
CA ARG A 47 3.70 9.84 20.17
C ARG A 47 3.20 9.43 21.54
N ARG A 48 4.09 8.85 22.33
CA ARG A 48 3.82 8.48 23.71
C ARG A 48 5.04 8.78 24.57
N SER A 49 4.81 9.30 25.77
CA SER A 49 5.85 9.41 26.78
C SER A 49 6.15 8.05 27.40
N GLY A 50 7.41 7.65 27.38
CA GLY A 50 7.88 6.46 28.06
C GLY A 50 7.94 6.67 29.58
N ALA A 51 8.20 5.59 30.34
CA ALA A 51 8.41 5.64 31.78
C ALA A 51 9.63 6.53 32.20
N ASP A 52 10.54 6.76 31.26
CA ASP A 52 11.70 7.65 31.40
C ASP A 52 11.39 9.14 31.11
N GLY A 53 10.11 9.48 30.89
CA GLY A 53 9.62 10.82 30.54
C GLY A 53 9.95 11.27 29.11
N ARG A 54 10.61 10.44 28.31
CA ARG A 54 10.95 10.77 26.92
C ARG A 54 9.78 10.47 25.97
N GLU A 55 9.48 11.44 25.11
CA GLU A 55 8.53 11.21 23.99
C GLU A 55 9.16 10.31 22.92
N ARG A 56 8.41 9.31 22.49
CA ARG A 56 8.80 8.43 21.39
C ARG A 56 7.69 8.42 20.34
N THR A 57 8.06 8.53 19.07
CA THR A 57 7.14 8.31 17.96
C THR A 57 6.86 6.80 17.85
N LEU A 58 5.61 6.43 17.99
CA LEU A 58 5.17 5.03 17.88
C LEU A 58 4.56 4.73 16.52
N MET A 59 3.95 5.73 15.89
CA MET A 59 3.23 5.56 14.63
C MET A 59 3.36 6.82 13.78
N ARG A 60 3.41 6.63 12.45
CA ARG A 60 3.31 7.71 11.46
C ARG A 60 2.18 7.42 10.50
N PHE A 61 1.48 8.47 10.08
CA PHE A 61 0.32 8.43 9.19
C PHE A 61 0.66 9.08 7.86
N TYR A 62 0.21 8.48 6.76
CA TYR A 62 0.53 8.92 5.40
C TYR A 62 -0.72 8.97 4.54
N SER A 63 -0.71 9.90 3.59
CA SER A 63 -1.73 10.00 2.55
C SER A 63 -1.10 10.08 1.16
N GLY A 64 -1.70 9.38 0.21
CA GLY A 64 -1.58 9.72 -1.20
C GLY A 64 -2.41 10.96 -1.50
N GLU A 65 -2.24 11.52 -2.70
CA GLU A 65 -2.98 12.68 -3.16
C GLU A 65 -4.03 12.27 -4.21
N ARG A 66 -5.29 12.66 -3.98
CA ARG A 66 -6.40 12.43 -4.90
C ARG A 66 -7.02 13.76 -5.28
N ASN A 67 -6.94 14.12 -6.57
CA ASN A 67 -7.48 15.39 -7.08
C ASN A 67 -6.96 16.62 -6.31
N GLY A 68 -5.66 16.65 -6.01
CA GLY A 68 -5.03 17.74 -5.26
C GLY A 68 -5.34 17.78 -3.77
N LYS A 69 -5.93 16.70 -3.19
CA LYS A 69 -6.33 16.64 -1.78
C LYS A 69 -5.71 15.44 -1.07
N LEU A 70 -5.25 15.67 0.14
CA LEU A 70 -4.89 14.63 1.09
C LEU A 70 -6.12 14.15 1.87
N THR A 71 -6.11 12.89 2.29
CA THR A 71 -7.10 12.33 3.22
C THR A 71 -6.55 12.28 4.65
N HIS A 72 -7.35 11.85 5.62
CA HIS A 72 -6.88 11.70 7.01
C HIS A 72 -5.73 10.68 7.14
N HIS A 73 -5.71 9.61 6.37
CA HIS A 73 -4.59 8.71 6.04
C HIS A 73 -5.09 7.54 5.16
N ASP A 74 -4.19 7.00 4.37
CA ASP A 74 -4.37 5.75 3.63
C ASP A 74 -3.56 4.63 4.26
N LEU A 75 -2.44 5.03 4.90
CA LEU A 75 -1.48 4.14 5.50
C LEU A 75 -1.02 4.69 6.85
N ALA A 76 -0.78 3.78 7.79
CA ALA A 76 0.02 4.04 8.98
C ALA A 76 1.11 2.97 9.12
N ILE A 77 2.24 3.35 9.73
CA ILE A 77 3.32 2.42 10.08
C ILE A 77 3.60 2.47 11.58
N ILE A 78 3.84 1.29 12.18
CA ILE A 78 4.17 1.13 13.60
C ILE A 78 5.46 0.32 13.71
N GLU A 79 6.47 0.84 14.42
CA GLU A 79 7.65 0.06 14.72
C GLU A 79 7.37 -1.04 15.74
N VAL A 80 7.75 -2.26 15.40
CA VAL A 80 7.68 -3.42 16.30
C VAL A 80 9.12 -3.78 16.72
N PRO A 81 9.51 -3.47 17.97
CA PRO A 81 10.87 -3.76 18.45
C PRO A 81 11.21 -5.25 18.31
N GLY A 82 12.37 -5.52 17.70
CA GLY A 82 12.83 -6.89 17.49
C GLY A 82 12.18 -7.64 16.33
N MET A 83 11.30 -7.02 15.57
CA MET A 83 10.79 -7.58 14.33
C MET A 83 11.97 -7.82 13.37
N LYS A 84 12.10 -9.05 12.91
CA LYS A 84 13.12 -9.42 11.92
C LYS A 84 12.53 -9.27 10.53
N ARG A 85 13.33 -8.70 9.63
CA ARG A 85 13.05 -8.77 8.20
C ARG A 85 13.11 -10.24 7.78
N ASP A 86 12.02 -10.75 7.22
CA ASP A 86 11.99 -12.08 6.65
C ASP A 86 11.35 -12.01 5.25
N ALA A 87 12.18 -11.78 4.25
CA ALA A 87 11.77 -11.76 2.85
C ALA A 87 11.23 -13.11 2.35
N SER A 88 11.44 -14.20 3.12
CA SER A 88 10.94 -15.54 2.80
C SER A 88 9.61 -15.86 3.47
N ALA A 89 9.25 -15.13 4.54
CA ALA A 89 8.02 -15.35 5.29
C ALA A 89 6.81 -14.84 4.48
N ARG A 90 6.13 -15.77 3.85
CA ARG A 90 4.77 -15.52 3.33
C ARG A 90 3.81 -15.48 4.51
N GLY A 91 3.73 -14.31 5.18
CA GLY A 91 2.74 -14.05 6.21
C GLY A 91 1.30 -14.00 5.65
N ALA A 92 0.35 -13.64 6.51
CA ALA A 92 -1.05 -13.43 6.11
C ALA A 92 -1.25 -12.28 5.11
N PHE A 93 -0.24 -11.43 4.94
CA PHE A 93 -0.24 -10.28 4.04
C PHE A 93 0.64 -10.57 2.82
N ASN A 94 0.06 -10.57 1.62
CA ASN A 94 0.75 -10.84 0.36
C ASN A 94 1.39 -9.56 -0.20
N HIS A 95 0.59 -8.55 -0.58
CA HIS A 95 1.05 -7.26 -1.09
C HIS A 95 0.05 -6.13 -0.79
N VAL A 96 0.53 -4.90 -0.96
CA VAL A 96 -0.31 -3.68 -1.03
C VAL A 96 -0.24 -3.15 -2.44
N ALA A 97 -1.40 -2.87 -3.03
CA ALA A 97 -1.49 -2.19 -4.32
C ALA A 97 -1.71 -0.69 -4.14
N ILE A 98 -0.96 0.11 -4.92
CA ILE A 98 -0.98 1.58 -4.91
C ILE A 98 -1.28 2.05 -6.32
N THR A 99 -2.37 2.80 -6.49
CA THR A 99 -2.80 3.29 -7.80
C THR A 99 -2.19 4.66 -8.11
N TYR A 100 -1.65 4.81 -9.33
CA TYR A 100 -1.21 6.08 -9.89
C TYR A 100 -2.30 6.69 -10.78
N PRO A 101 -2.37 8.04 -10.88
CA PRO A 101 -3.52 8.71 -11.49
C PRO A 101 -3.60 8.58 -13.02
N SER A 102 -2.52 8.15 -13.66
CA SER A 102 -2.47 7.93 -15.11
C SER A 102 -1.33 6.99 -15.49
N ARG A 103 -1.40 6.44 -16.70
CA ARG A 103 -0.33 5.62 -17.27
C ARG A 103 1.00 6.37 -17.29
N ALA A 104 1.00 7.64 -17.69
CA ALA A 104 2.21 8.46 -17.74
C ALA A 104 2.83 8.67 -16.36
N ALA A 105 2.01 8.91 -15.32
CA ALA A 105 2.49 9.02 -13.95
C ALA A 105 3.06 7.70 -13.43
N TRP A 106 2.42 6.58 -13.77
CA TRP A 106 2.89 5.25 -13.41
C TRP A 106 4.23 4.89 -14.10
N GLU A 107 4.37 5.16 -15.40
CA GLU A 107 5.61 4.95 -16.15
C GLU A 107 6.75 5.84 -15.61
N ALA A 108 6.48 7.11 -15.33
CA ALA A 108 7.46 8.03 -14.72
C ALA A 108 7.91 7.57 -13.33
N GLN A 109 7.01 7.01 -12.53
CA GLN A 109 7.34 6.44 -11.23
C GLN A 109 8.23 5.19 -11.35
N ILE A 110 7.99 4.33 -12.32
CA ILE A 110 8.84 3.16 -12.60
C ILE A 110 10.26 3.61 -12.96
N GLU A 111 10.39 4.55 -13.88
CA GLU A 111 11.67 5.13 -14.28
C GLU A 111 12.41 5.78 -13.10
N PHE A 112 11.69 6.55 -12.29
CA PHE A 112 12.24 7.18 -11.08
C PHE A 112 12.82 6.13 -10.10
N LEU A 113 12.08 5.04 -9.84
CA LEU A 113 12.54 3.96 -8.96
C LEU A 113 13.74 3.21 -9.52
N ALA A 114 13.71 2.91 -10.82
CA ALA A 114 14.83 2.24 -11.51
C ALA A 114 16.11 3.09 -11.42
N ASN A 115 16.01 4.41 -11.64
CA ASN A 115 17.13 5.35 -11.53
C ASN A 115 17.68 5.47 -10.10
N ARG A 116 16.90 5.16 -9.09
CA ARG A 116 17.32 5.07 -7.68
C ARG A 116 17.85 3.69 -7.27
N GLY A 117 17.91 2.74 -8.20
CA GLY A 117 18.38 1.38 -7.95
C GLY A 117 17.40 0.52 -7.16
N VAL A 118 16.12 0.89 -7.10
CA VAL A 118 15.10 0.06 -6.48
C VAL A 118 14.84 -1.15 -7.38
N ALA A 119 15.00 -2.35 -6.84
CA ALA A 119 14.80 -3.59 -7.58
C ALA A 119 13.31 -3.81 -7.92
N LEU A 120 12.99 -3.75 -9.19
CA LEU A 120 11.70 -4.18 -9.72
C LEU A 120 11.69 -5.70 -9.88
N ARG A 121 10.57 -6.35 -9.52
CA ARG A 121 10.49 -7.83 -9.45
C ARG A 121 9.81 -8.45 -10.65
N ARG A 122 8.65 -7.94 -11.01
CA ARG A 122 7.81 -8.45 -12.10
C ARG A 122 6.85 -7.39 -12.59
N ARG A 123 6.49 -7.47 -13.85
CA ARG A 123 5.44 -6.67 -14.49
C ARG A 123 4.28 -7.58 -14.84
N VAL A 124 3.05 -7.17 -14.50
CA VAL A 124 1.84 -7.94 -14.77
C VAL A 124 0.81 -7.05 -15.47
N GLU A 125 0.23 -7.56 -16.53
CA GLU A 125 -0.88 -6.94 -17.24
C GLU A 125 -2.13 -7.80 -17.06
N ARG A 126 -3.20 -7.17 -16.57
CA ARG A 126 -4.54 -7.78 -16.44
C ARG A 126 -5.54 -7.00 -17.28
N GLY A 127 -6.73 -7.54 -17.46
CA GLY A 127 -7.79 -6.85 -18.19
C GLY A 127 -8.23 -5.53 -17.57
N ALA A 128 -8.08 -5.37 -16.25
CA ALA A 128 -8.44 -4.14 -15.53
C ALA A 128 -7.24 -3.28 -15.14
N THR A 129 -6.02 -3.83 -15.05
CA THR A 129 -4.86 -3.14 -14.48
C THR A 129 -3.55 -3.53 -15.16
N HIS A 130 -2.62 -2.57 -15.23
CA HIS A 130 -1.21 -2.87 -15.44
C HIS A 130 -0.43 -2.56 -14.18
N SER A 131 0.47 -3.43 -13.79
CA SER A 131 1.21 -3.29 -12.54
C SER A 131 2.68 -3.66 -12.65
N ILE A 132 3.48 -3.11 -11.72
CA ILE A 132 4.85 -3.48 -11.45
C ILE A 132 5.00 -3.79 -9.97
N HIS A 133 5.73 -4.82 -9.65
CA HIS A 133 5.94 -5.27 -8.28
C HIS A 133 7.37 -4.97 -7.83
N LEU A 134 7.51 -4.55 -6.58
CA LEU A 134 8.79 -4.29 -5.91
C LEU A 134 8.76 -4.76 -4.46
N GLU A 135 9.92 -4.87 -3.85
CA GLU A 135 10.03 -5.31 -2.47
C GLU A 135 10.10 -4.12 -1.52
N TYR A 136 9.26 -4.16 -0.49
CA TYR A 136 9.31 -3.25 0.65
C TYR A 136 10.51 -3.60 1.56
N PRO A 137 11.10 -2.64 2.29
CA PRO A 137 12.28 -2.91 3.14
C PRO A 137 12.14 -4.06 4.14
N ASP A 138 10.94 -4.36 4.63
CA ASP A 138 10.67 -5.48 5.53
C ASP A 138 10.35 -6.80 4.81
N GLY A 139 10.43 -6.83 3.46
CA GLY A 139 10.26 -8.03 2.65
C GLY A 139 8.85 -8.24 2.08
N ASN A 140 7.86 -7.44 2.48
CA ASN A 140 6.54 -7.47 1.85
C ASN A 140 6.61 -6.96 0.40
N GLU A 141 5.66 -7.37 -0.41
CA GLU A 141 5.55 -6.91 -1.79
C GLU A 141 4.66 -5.66 -1.88
N ILE A 142 5.09 -4.70 -2.69
CA ILE A 142 4.30 -3.54 -3.09
C ILE A 142 4.01 -3.66 -4.58
N GLU A 143 2.75 -3.45 -4.95
CA GLU A 143 2.29 -3.40 -6.33
C GLU A 143 1.98 -1.95 -6.70
N LEU A 144 2.63 -1.41 -7.73
CA LEU A 144 2.31 -0.11 -8.29
C LEU A 144 1.39 -0.32 -9.49
N VAL A 145 0.19 0.26 -9.43
CA VAL A 145 -0.91 -0.03 -10.35
C VAL A 145 -1.27 1.19 -11.18
N PHE A 146 -1.56 0.95 -12.44
CA PHE A 146 -2.33 1.83 -13.30
C PHE A 146 -3.60 1.11 -13.72
N GLU A 147 -4.76 1.71 -13.46
CA GLU A 147 -6.06 1.16 -13.85
C GLU A 147 -6.40 1.52 -15.29
N LEU A 148 -6.90 0.54 -16.03
CA LEU A 148 -7.47 0.76 -17.37
C LEU A 148 -8.84 1.42 -17.27
N LEU A 149 -9.31 1.99 -18.38
CA LEU A 149 -10.62 2.62 -18.43
C LEU A 149 -11.70 1.61 -18.04
N ARG A 150 -12.62 2.06 -17.19
CA ARG A 150 -13.65 1.24 -16.57
C ARG A 150 -14.53 0.53 -17.61
N GLU A 151 -14.86 1.23 -18.69
CA GLU A 151 -15.67 0.73 -19.80
C GLU A 151 -15.05 -0.49 -20.49
N GLY A 152 -13.75 -0.72 -20.31
CA GLY A 152 -13.05 -1.87 -20.88
C GLY A 152 -13.15 -3.16 -20.06
N TRP A 153 -13.66 -3.10 -18.82
CA TRP A 153 -13.66 -4.25 -17.90
C TRP A 153 -14.88 -4.37 -16.98
N GLU A 154 -15.75 -3.36 -16.89
CA GLU A 154 -16.85 -3.35 -15.92
C GLU A 154 -17.97 -4.35 -16.25
N ASP A 155 -18.13 -4.73 -17.52
CA ASP A 155 -19.18 -5.69 -17.95
C ASP A 155 -18.83 -7.14 -17.58
N ASP A 156 -17.53 -7.47 -17.44
CA ASP A 156 -17.06 -8.78 -17.01
C ASP A 156 -15.78 -8.64 -16.15
N ILE A 157 -15.98 -8.28 -14.89
CA ILE A 157 -14.91 -8.09 -13.91
C ILE A 157 -14.13 -9.39 -13.67
N GLU A 158 -14.82 -10.54 -13.67
CA GLU A 158 -14.20 -11.84 -13.46
C GLU A 158 -13.19 -12.17 -14.58
N ALA A 159 -13.59 -12.01 -15.84
CA ALA A 159 -12.71 -12.21 -16.99
C ALA A 159 -11.52 -11.23 -16.96
N ALA A 160 -11.77 -9.98 -16.63
CA ALA A 160 -10.72 -8.96 -16.53
C ALA A 160 -9.66 -9.28 -15.46
N LEU A 161 -10.07 -9.87 -14.33
CA LEU A 161 -9.16 -10.29 -13.26
C LEU A 161 -8.45 -11.60 -13.56
N HIS A 162 -9.11 -12.52 -14.27
CA HIS A 162 -8.59 -13.85 -14.57
C HIS A 162 -7.43 -13.82 -15.58
N HIS A 163 -7.49 -12.95 -16.57
CA HIS A 163 -6.44 -12.81 -17.57
C HIS A 163 -5.23 -12.07 -16.99
N ALA A 164 -4.11 -12.77 -16.84
CA ALA A 164 -2.86 -12.21 -16.35
C ALA A 164 -1.69 -12.61 -17.26
N VAL A 165 -0.94 -11.63 -17.75
CA VAL A 165 0.26 -11.82 -18.58
C VAL A 165 1.45 -11.18 -17.87
N GLU A 166 2.47 -11.98 -17.58
CA GLU A 166 3.77 -11.42 -17.15
C GLU A 166 4.52 -10.86 -18.35
N ARG A 167 5.13 -9.69 -18.16
CA ARG A 167 5.94 -8.99 -19.16
C ARG A 167 7.37 -8.82 -18.65
N PRO A 168 8.34 -8.73 -19.54
CA PRO A 168 9.69 -8.28 -19.17
C PRO A 168 9.64 -6.91 -18.48
N ILE A 169 10.53 -6.72 -17.50
CA ILE A 169 10.74 -5.44 -16.81
C ILE A 169 11.55 -4.51 -17.71
#